data_44ae7270356e38e1ad90faf211842a50
#
_entry.id   44ae7270356e38e1ad90faf211842a50
#
_cell.length_a   1.000
_cell.length_b   1.000
_cell.length_c   1.000
_cell.angle_alpha   90.00
_cell.angle_beta   90.00
_cell.angle_gamma   90.00
#
_symmetry.space_group_name_H-M   'P 1'
#
loop_
_entity.id
_entity.type
_entity.pdbx_description
1 polymer ?
#
loop_
_entity_poly.entity_id
_entity_poly.type
_entity_poly.pdbx_seq_one_letter_code
_entity_poly.pdbx_strand_id
1 'polypeptide(L)'
;MLLNAKSIGFNGQGASRAGFEALFAKLGMTDVLAPKIKLLQTGAPEGVAKGEVELGLGPVSEIIPTPGVQVAGFLPAEIQSYLVLTAAISASSKEAAAAQNFIEFLTAPSALPVLKAKGMDPG
;
A
#
# COMPACT_ATOMS: atom_id res chain seq x y z
N MET A 1 -2.42 10.04 -15.66
CA MET A 1 -1.24 10.06 -14.78
C MET A 1 -0.24 8.97 -15.16
N LEU A 2 -0.54 7.66 -15.06
CA LEU A 2 0.41 6.55 -15.36
C LEU A 2 1.06 6.66 -16.74
N LEU A 3 0.28 6.92 -17.79
CA LEU A 3 0.80 7.00 -19.16
C LEU A 3 1.80 8.16 -19.38
N ASN A 4 1.68 9.23 -18.60
CA ASN A 4 2.52 10.42 -18.75
C ASN A 4 3.75 10.39 -17.82
N ALA A 5 3.77 9.50 -16.83
CA ALA A 5 4.93 9.35 -15.96
C ALA A 5 6.14 8.81 -16.74
N LYS A 6 7.33 9.32 -16.42
CA LYS A 6 8.60 8.84 -17.01
C LYS A 6 9.04 7.51 -16.42
N SER A 7 8.75 7.29 -15.14
CA SER A 7 9.02 6.04 -14.44
C SER A 7 8.00 5.80 -13.34
N ILE A 8 7.65 4.53 -13.12
CA ILE A 8 6.68 4.07 -12.15
C ILE A 8 7.34 2.99 -11.30
N GLY A 9 7.31 3.15 -9.98
CA GLY A 9 7.90 2.19 -9.06
C GLY A 9 6.88 1.58 -8.11
N PHE A 10 7.08 0.33 -7.78
CA PHE A 10 6.43 -0.35 -6.67
C PHE A 10 7.35 -1.43 -6.09
N ASN A 11 7.08 -1.85 -4.85
CA ASN A 11 7.89 -2.85 -4.19
C ASN A 11 7.81 -4.18 -4.96
N GLY A 12 8.96 -4.70 -5.39
CA GLY A 12 9.04 -5.94 -6.16
C GLY A 12 8.70 -7.21 -5.36
N GLN A 13 8.69 -7.13 -4.02
CA GLN A 13 8.36 -8.22 -3.11
C GLN A 13 7.13 -7.92 -2.24
N GLY A 14 6.51 -6.74 -2.42
CA GLY A 14 5.35 -6.31 -1.65
C GLY A 14 4.07 -7.05 -2.02
N ALA A 15 3.17 -7.21 -1.05
CA ALA A 15 1.88 -7.88 -1.25
C ALA A 15 1.01 -7.22 -2.33
N SER A 16 1.16 -5.92 -2.56
CA SER A 16 0.40 -5.16 -3.58
C SER A 16 0.88 -5.40 -5.01
N ARG A 17 2.07 -5.98 -5.22
CA ARG A 17 2.65 -6.18 -6.55
C ARG A 17 1.71 -6.94 -7.49
N ALA A 18 1.24 -8.11 -7.07
CA ALA A 18 0.34 -8.93 -7.89
C ALA A 18 -0.94 -8.18 -8.28
N GLY A 19 -1.46 -7.33 -7.37
CA GLY A 19 -2.61 -6.48 -7.64
C GLY A 19 -2.36 -5.44 -8.74
N PHE A 20 -1.20 -4.79 -8.73
CA PHE A 20 -0.83 -3.83 -9.78
C PHE A 20 -0.60 -4.51 -11.13
N GLU A 21 0.09 -5.65 -11.16
CA GLU A 21 0.31 -6.42 -12.40
C GLU A 21 -1.02 -6.91 -13.00
N ALA A 22 -1.93 -7.43 -12.17
CA ALA A 22 -3.27 -7.83 -12.61
C ALA A 22 -4.11 -6.62 -13.10
N LEU A 23 -4.00 -5.47 -12.44
CA LEU A 23 -4.66 -4.24 -12.85
C LEU A 23 -4.17 -3.79 -14.24
N PHE A 24 -2.86 -3.77 -14.48
CA PHE A 24 -2.31 -3.37 -15.76
C PHE A 24 -2.74 -4.32 -16.88
N ALA A 25 -2.79 -5.62 -16.61
CA ALA A 25 -3.29 -6.62 -17.55
C ALA A 25 -4.78 -6.39 -17.86
N LYS A 26 -5.62 -6.18 -16.84
CA LYS A 26 -7.06 -5.89 -16.99
C LYS A 26 -7.32 -4.65 -17.82
N LEU A 27 -6.48 -3.63 -17.69
CA LEU A 27 -6.61 -2.38 -18.44
C LEU A 27 -5.94 -2.42 -19.83
N GLY A 28 -5.31 -3.54 -20.22
CA GLY A 28 -4.55 -3.65 -21.47
C GLY A 28 -3.33 -2.73 -21.52
N MET A 29 -2.75 -2.38 -20.37
CA MET A 29 -1.67 -1.41 -20.26
C MET A 29 -0.30 -2.04 -19.99
N THR A 30 -0.21 -3.35 -19.89
CA THR A 30 1.02 -4.06 -19.52
C THR A 30 2.20 -3.68 -20.42
N ASP A 31 2.05 -3.80 -21.74
CA ASP A 31 3.15 -3.54 -22.69
C ASP A 31 3.55 -2.07 -22.74
N VAL A 32 2.56 -1.16 -22.61
CA VAL A 32 2.81 0.29 -22.64
C VAL A 32 3.53 0.76 -21.36
N LEU A 33 3.24 0.15 -20.22
CA LEU A 33 3.83 0.51 -18.93
C LEU A 33 5.14 -0.24 -18.65
N ALA A 34 5.33 -1.44 -19.21
CA ALA A 34 6.51 -2.27 -18.96
C ALA A 34 7.86 -1.52 -19.03
N PRO A 35 8.15 -0.68 -20.06
CA PRO A 35 9.41 0.04 -20.13
C PRO A 35 9.59 1.12 -19.08
N LYS A 36 8.53 1.50 -18.37
CA LYS A 36 8.52 2.55 -17.32
C LYS A 36 8.54 1.98 -15.91
N ILE A 37 8.23 0.68 -15.77
CA ILE A 37 8.12 0.03 -14.46
C ILE A 37 9.51 -0.28 -13.91
N LYS A 38 9.73 0.10 -12.65
CA LYS A 38 10.89 -0.27 -11.85
C LYS A 38 10.42 -1.01 -10.60
N LEU A 39 10.86 -2.25 -10.45
CA LEU A 39 10.65 -3.01 -9.21
C LEU A 39 11.68 -2.55 -8.18
N LEU A 40 11.19 -1.94 -7.11
CA LEU A 40 12.01 -1.38 -6.04
C LEU A 40 12.28 -2.45 -4.98
N GLN A 41 13.46 -2.40 -4.38
CA GLN A 41 13.82 -3.25 -3.22
C GLN A 41 13.27 -2.67 -1.92
N THR A 42 13.08 -1.35 -1.88
CA THR A 42 12.42 -0.62 -0.79
C THR A 42 10.95 -0.36 -1.14
N GLY A 43 10.24 0.31 -0.25
CA GLY A 43 8.89 0.80 -0.54
C GLY A 43 8.84 1.78 -1.71
N ALA A 44 7.69 1.88 -2.35
CA ALA A 44 7.48 2.85 -3.43
C ALA A 44 7.66 4.30 -2.97
N PRO A 45 7.20 4.70 -1.76
CA PRO A 45 7.39 6.05 -1.26
C PRO A 45 8.87 6.44 -1.11
N GLU A 46 9.70 5.54 -0.59
CA GLU A 46 11.14 5.78 -0.44
C GLU A 46 11.84 5.92 -1.79
N GLY A 47 11.43 5.12 -2.79
CA GLY A 47 11.96 5.23 -4.15
C GLY A 47 11.64 6.58 -4.79
N VAL A 48 10.44 7.13 -4.57
CA VAL A 48 10.07 8.48 -5.01
C VAL A 48 10.87 9.54 -4.24
N ALA A 49 10.96 9.44 -2.92
CA ALA A 49 11.69 10.39 -2.08
C ALA A 49 13.17 10.50 -2.46
N LYS A 50 13.78 9.40 -2.91
CA LYS A 50 15.17 9.35 -3.41
C LYS A 50 15.33 9.76 -4.88
N GLY A 51 14.23 10.00 -5.60
CA GLY A 51 14.26 10.28 -7.03
C GLY A 51 14.57 9.09 -7.93
N GLU A 52 14.46 7.87 -7.43
CA GLU A 52 14.66 6.64 -8.23
C GLU A 52 13.55 6.45 -9.27
N VAL A 53 12.33 6.90 -8.92
CA VAL A 53 11.15 6.91 -9.78
C VAL A 53 10.36 8.20 -9.61
N GLU A 54 9.63 8.58 -10.65
CA GLU A 54 8.78 9.78 -10.64
C GLU A 54 7.47 9.53 -9.92
N LEU A 55 6.88 8.35 -10.10
CA LEU A 55 5.60 7.97 -9.51
C LEU A 55 5.73 6.63 -8.79
N GLY A 56 5.26 6.59 -7.54
CA GLY A 56 5.19 5.38 -6.73
C GLY A 56 3.76 4.85 -6.64
N LEU A 57 3.59 3.54 -6.73
CA LEU A 57 2.34 2.84 -6.43
C LEU A 57 2.49 2.03 -5.16
N GLY A 58 1.62 2.25 -4.20
CA GLY A 58 1.66 1.57 -2.91
C GLY A 58 0.45 1.87 -2.05
N PRO A 59 0.33 1.21 -0.90
CA PRO A 59 -0.68 1.51 0.09
C PRO A 59 -0.55 2.94 0.61
N VAL A 60 -1.68 3.62 0.80
CA VAL A 60 -1.70 5.00 1.31
C VAL A 60 -1.06 5.10 2.69
N SER A 61 -1.21 4.05 3.51
CA SER A 61 -0.61 3.96 4.85
C SER A 61 0.93 3.94 4.85
N GLU A 62 1.55 3.60 3.74
CA GLU A 62 3.01 3.69 3.56
C GLU A 62 3.42 5.06 3.02
N ILE A 63 2.57 5.70 2.22
CA ILE A 63 2.88 7.01 1.59
C ILE A 63 2.80 8.14 2.63
N ILE A 64 1.73 8.19 3.43
CA ILE A 64 1.47 9.29 4.38
C ILE A 64 2.64 9.52 5.36
N PRO A 65 3.24 8.49 6.00
CA PRO A 65 4.31 8.72 6.96
C PRO A 65 5.69 8.99 6.32
N THR A 66 5.83 8.83 5.00
CA THR A 66 7.14 8.96 4.35
C THR A 66 7.46 10.42 4.02
N PRO A 67 8.53 11.00 4.58
CA PRO A 67 8.92 12.36 4.27
C PRO A 67 9.34 12.54 2.80
N GLY A 68 9.03 13.71 2.24
CA GLY A 68 9.45 14.05 0.87
C GLY A 68 8.53 13.54 -0.25
N VAL A 69 7.44 12.88 0.11
CA VAL A 69 6.40 12.43 -0.84
C VAL A 69 5.02 12.91 -0.42
N GLN A 70 4.10 12.89 -1.35
CA GLN A 70 2.69 13.18 -1.11
C GLN A 70 1.79 12.23 -1.90
N VAL A 71 0.58 12.03 -1.42
CA VAL A 71 -0.44 11.27 -2.14
C VAL A 71 -0.87 12.07 -3.35
N ALA A 72 -0.58 11.58 -4.56
CA ALA A 72 -0.96 12.20 -5.82
C ALA A 72 -2.43 11.94 -6.18
N GLY A 73 -3.02 10.89 -5.62
CA GLY A 73 -4.42 10.49 -5.81
C GLY A 73 -4.65 9.02 -5.52
N PHE A 74 -5.91 8.66 -5.47
CA PHE A 74 -6.37 7.27 -5.34
C PHE A 74 -6.69 6.69 -6.71
N LEU A 75 -6.70 5.37 -6.81
CA LEU A 75 -7.25 4.71 -7.98
C LEU A 75 -8.77 4.97 -8.06
N PRO A 76 -9.35 5.09 -9.25
CA PRO A 76 -10.80 5.14 -9.41
C PRO A 76 -11.49 3.95 -8.72
N ALA A 77 -12.69 4.16 -8.20
CA ALA A 77 -13.41 3.16 -7.40
C ALA A 77 -13.59 1.82 -8.14
N GLU A 78 -13.76 1.87 -9.45
CA GLU A 78 -13.98 0.70 -10.32
C GLU A 78 -12.76 -0.21 -10.44
N ILE A 79 -11.58 0.31 -10.10
CA ILE A 79 -10.30 -0.41 -10.16
C ILE A 79 -9.52 -0.35 -8.85
N GLN A 80 -10.11 0.26 -7.82
CA GLN A 80 -9.52 0.29 -6.47
C GLN A 80 -9.46 -1.13 -5.90
N SER A 81 -8.31 -1.49 -5.36
CA SER A 81 -8.15 -2.69 -4.54
C SER A 81 -7.71 -2.32 -3.13
N TYR A 82 -8.11 -3.12 -2.16
CA TYR A 82 -7.75 -2.93 -0.77
C TYR A 82 -6.83 -4.05 -0.31
N LEU A 83 -5.80 -3.67 0.41
CA LEU A 83 -4.96 -4.62 1.15
C LEU A 83 -5.59 -4.82 2.53
N VAL A 84 -6.13 -6.00 2.77
CA VAL A 84 -6.74 -6.35 4.06
C VAL A 84 -5.65 -6.83 5.00
N LEU A 85 -5.46 -6.10 6.10
CA LEU A 85 -4.56 -6.48 7.17
C LEU A 85 -5.35 -7.25 8.22
N THR A 86 -4.88 -8.44 8.57
CA THR A 86 -5.47 -9.31 9.58
C THR A 86 -4.49 -9.61 10.70
N ALA A 87 -5.01 -9.80 11.91
CA ALA A 87 -4.22 -10.23 13.06
C ALA A 87 -4.66 -11.61 13.51
N ALA A 88 -3.70 -12.42 13.99
CA ALA A 88 -3.96 -13.72 14.56
C ALA A 88 -3.14 -13.91 15.84
N ILE A 89 -3.67 -14.71 16.77
CA ILE A 89 -2.98 -15.08 17.99
C ILE A 89 -2.37 -16.47 17.79
N SER A 90 -1.09 -16.64 18.10
CA SER A 90 -0.46 -17.95 18.06
C SER A 90 -1.16 -18.94 19.01
N ALA A 91 -1.43 -20.15 18.53
CA ALA A 91 -2.01 -21.22 19.36
C ALA A 91 -1.13 -21.59 20.56
N SER A 92 0.17 -21.33 20.49
CA SER A 92 1.13 -21.58 21.59
C SER A 92 1.39 -20.35 22.47
N SER A 93 0.66 -19.25 22.27
CA SER A 93 0.86 -18.02 23.04
C SER A 93 0.53 -18.25 24.52
N LYS A 94 1.45 -17.83 25.39
CA LYS A 94 1.22 -17.78 26.83
C LYS A 94 0.49 -16.53 27.29
N GLU A 95 0.37 -15.55 26.41
CA GLU A 95 -0.23 -14.22 26.65
C GLU A 95 -1.43 -13.99 25.71
N ALA A 96 -2.24 -15.03 25.45
CA ALA A 96 -3.33 -14.94 24.49
C ALA A 96 -4.37 -13.86 24.87
N ALA A 97 -4.66 -13.68 26.16
CA ALA A 97 -5.58 -12.67 26.64
C ALA A 97 -5.06 -11.23 26.37
N ALA A 98 -3.77 -10.99 26.60
CA ALA A 98 -3.15 -9.69 26.31
C ALA A 98 -3.14 -9.41 24.80
N ALA A 99 -2.87 -10.42 23.97
CA ALA A 99 -2.91 -10.31 22.52
C ALA A 99 -4.35 -10.01 22.03
N GLN A 100 -5.35 -10.66 22.59
CA GLN A 100 -6.76 -10.39 22.27
C GLN A 100 -7.15 -8.94 22.62
N ASN A 101 -6.82 -8.48 23.82
CA ASN A 101 -7.07 -7.11 24.25
C ASN A 101 -6.40 -6.09 23.32
N PHE A 102 -5.19 -6.38 22.82
CA PHE A 102 -4.50 -5.52 21.87
C PHE A 102 -5.21 -5.46 20.52
N ILE A 103 -5.68 -6.59 20.00
CA ILE A 103 -6.47 -6.62 18.76
C ILE A 103 -7.76 -5.81 18.92
N GLU A 104 -8.47 -6.00 20.04
CA GLU A 104 -9.68 -5.24 20.35
C GLU A 104 -9.41 -3.73 20.47
N PHE A 105 -8.30 -3.35 21.09
CA PHE A 105 -7.87 -1.95 21.15
C PHE A 105 -7.62 -1.36 19.75
N LEU A 106 -6.97 -2.09 18.85
CA LEU A 106 -6.69 -1.64 17.47
C LEU A 106 -7.97 -1.47 16.64
N THR A 107 -9.01 -2.23 16.93
CA THR A 107 -10.30 -2.19 16.21
C THR A 107 -11.37 -1.37 16.93
N ALA A 108 -11.06 -0.82 18.11
CA ALA A 108 -11.99 -0.03 18.90
C ALA A 108 -12.36 1.30 18.20
N PRO A 109 -13.56 1.85 18.44
CA PRO A 109 -13.95 3.16 17.90
C PRO A 109 -12.97 4.28 18.19
N SER A 110 -12.26 4.22 19.33
CA SER A 110 -11.21 5.17 19.70
C SER A 110 -9.98 5.15 18.80
N ALA A 111 -9.69 4.04 18.12
CA ALA A 111 -8.59 3.91 17.19
C ALA A 111 -8.92 4.45 15.78
N LEU A 112 -10.20 4.55 15.42
CA LEU A 112 -10.64 4.95 14.07
C LEU A 112 -10.05 6.28 13.58
N PRO A 113 -9.98 7.36 14.38
CA PRO A 113 -9.37 8.62 13.93
C PRO A 113 -7.90 8.45 13.57
N VAL A 114 -7.17 7.63 14.34
CA VAL A 114 -5.75 7.36 14.09
C VAL A 114 -5.57 6.52 12.81
N LEU A 115 -6.37 5.47 12.64
CA LEU A 115 -6.34 4.63 11.44
C LEU A 115 -6.60 5.47 10.18
N LYS A 116 -7.66 6.29 10.19
CA LYS A 116 -7.98 7.19 9.06
C LYS A 116 -6.88 8.19 8.77
N ALA A 117 -6.29 8.80 9.81
CA ALA A 117 -5.17 9.73 9.65
C ALA A 117 -3.92 9.05 9.04
N LYS A 118 -3.80 7.73 9.17
CA LYS A 118 -2.74 6.92 8.57
C LYS A 118 -3.12 6.26 7.24
N GLY A 119 -4.27 6.66 6.65
CA GLY A 119 -4.71 6.16 5.35
C GLY A 119 -5.25 4.72 5.38
N MET A 120 -5.75 4.29 6.53
CA MET A 120 -6.40 2.99 6.72
C MET A 120 -7.89 3.17 7.01
N ASP A 121 -8.71 2.33 6.41
CA ASP A 121 -10.11 2.22 6.76
C ASP A 121 -10.31 1.07 7.76
N PRO A 122 -11.27 1.20 8.70
CA PRO A 122 -11.67 0.08 9.54
C PRO A 122 -12.28 -1.03 8.68
N GLY A 123 -12.02 -2.29 9.02
CA GLY A 123 -12.65 -3.45 8.38
C GLY A 123 -14.13 -3.59 8.73
#